data_014254c6292641cdf0eeb127cae460d8
#
_entry.id   014254c6292641cdf0eeb127cae460d8
#
_cell.length_a   1.000
_cell.length_b   1.000
_cell.length_c   1.000
_cell.angle_alpha   90.00
_cell.angle_beta   90.00
_cell.angle_gamma   90.00
#
_symmetry.space_group_name_H-M   'P 1'
#
loop_
_entity.id
_entity.type
_entity.pdbx_description
1 polymer ?
#
loop_
_entity_poly.entity_id
_entity_poly.type
_entity_poly.pdbx_seq_one_letter_code
_entity_poly.pdbx_strand_id
1 'polypeptide(L)'
;MNVVILDTGCANLASVTYAVRRLGYQPEVSRDPEIVLRADKLFLPGVGTAQAAMDQLRERDLIELIRACTQPVLGICLGMQLLAASSEENGGVTTLGLIDTPVKQMTDFGLPLPHMGWNQVSAQAGHHLFRGINDGAYFYFVHSYAMPICPSTIAQANYGEPFTAAVQKDNFFGVQFHPERSGAAGAQLLKNFLEM
;
A
#
# COMPACT_ATOMS: atom_id res chain seq x y z
N MET A 1 -12.18 6.22 -17.49
CA MET A 1 -11.82 6.26 -16.08
C MET A 1 -10.41 6.81 -15.93
N ASN A 2 -10.22 7.78 -15.06
CA ASN A 2 -8.92 8.39 -14.81
C ASN A 2 -8.20 7.64 -13.70
N VAL A 3 -7.12 6.98 -14.03
CA VAL A 3 -6.24 6.28 -13.08
C VAL A 3 -4.97 7.09 -12.94
N VAL A 4 -4.63 7.48 -11.72
CA VAL A 4 -3.45 8.28 -11.44
C VAL A 4 -2.54 7.55 -10.48
N ILE A 5 -1.25 7.58 -10.77
CA ILE A 5 -0.20 7.13 -9.86
C ILE A 5 0.47 8.39 -9.33
N LEU A 6 0.40 8.59 -8.02
CA LEU A 6 0.93 9.80 -7.41
C LEU A 6 2.46 9.84 -7.56
N ASP A 7 2.96 10.91 -8.13
CA ASP A 7 4.40 11.13 -8.25
C ASP A 7 4.97 11.61 -6.91
N THR A 8 5.35 10.65 -6.08
CA THR A 8 5.90 10.89 -4.75
C THR A 8 7.42 11.10 -4.78
N GLY A 9 8.03 10.96 -5.95
CA GLY A 9 9.49 10.98 -6.08
C GLY A 9 10.16 9.64 -5.78
N CYS A 10 9.39 8.58 -5.53
CA CYS A 10 9.97 7.26 -5.28
C CYS A 10 10.42 6.60 -6.58
N ALA A 11 11.34 5.64 -6.47
CA ALA A 11 11.98 5.02 -7.63
C ALA A 11 11.15 3.93 -8.33
N ASN A 12 10.04 3.47 -7.72
CA ASN A 12 9.33 2.26 -8.17
C ASN A 12 8.02 2.54 -8.91
N LEU A 13 7.90 3.70 -9.57
CA LEU A 13 6.68 4.06 -10.30
C LEU A 13 6.45 3.19 -11.52
N ALA A 14 7.52 2.78 -12.21
CA ALA A 14 7.42 2.03 -13.46
C ALA A 14 6.73 0.68 -13.29
N SER A 15 7.03 -0.06 -12.22
CA SER A 15 6.47 -1.39 -11.99
C SER A 15 4.95 -1.34 -11.83
N VAL A 16 4.46 -0.38 -11.06
CA VAL A 16 3.01 -0.19 -10.87
C VAL A 16 2.36 0.27 -12.17
N THR A 17 3.00 1.19 -12.89
CA THR A 17 2.52 1.68 -14.18
C THR A 17 2.33 0.53 -15.17
N TYR A 18 3.33 -0.34 -15.31
CA TYR A 18 3.25 -1.47 -16.24
C TYR A 18 2.17 -2.47 -15.81
N ALA A 19 2.03 -2.74 -14.52
CA ALA A 19 1.01 -3.65 -14.03
C ALA A 19 -0.40 -3.14 -14.35
N VAL A 20 -0.63 -1.85 -14.18
CA VAL A 20 -1.93 -1.21 -14.49
C VAL A 20 -2.18 -1.22 -16.00
N ARG A 21 -1.16 -0.95 -16.81
CA ARG A 21 -1.27 -1.01 -18.29
C ARG A 21 -1.63 -2.40 -18.78
N ARG A 22 -1.06 -3.44 -18.19
CA ARG A 22 -1.38 -4.83 -18.56
C ARG A 22 -2.84 -5.18 -18.33
N LEU A 23 -3.52 -4.46 -17.45
CA LEU A 23 -4.95 -4.64 -17.20
C LEU A 23 -5.83 -3.83 -18.15
N GLY A 24 -5.25 -3.10 -19.10
CA GLY A 24 -5.99 -2.35 -20.11
C GLY A 24 -6.22 -0.89 -19.78
N TYR A 25 -5.63 -0.36 -18.74
CA TYR A 25 -5.77 1.03 -18.33
C TYR A 25 -4.59 1.88 -18.77
N GLN A 26 -4.78 3.18 -18.86
CA GLN A 26 -3.73 4.15 -19.19
C GLN A 26 -3.51 5.07 -17.99
N PRO A 27 -2.63 4.68 -17.06
CA PRO A 27 -2.39 5.50 -15.88
C PRO A 27 -1.57 6.73 -16.20
N GLU A 28 -1.85 7.80 -15.50
CA GLU A 28 -1.06 9.03 -15.55
C GLU A 28 -0.27 9.16 -14.26
N VAL A 29 1.03 9.39 -14.36
CA VAL A 29 1.88 9.71 -13.20
C VAL A 29 1.85 11.22 -13.02
N SER A 30 1.36 11.70 -11.89
CA SER A 30 1.19 13.13 -11.68
C SER A 30 1.23 13.50 -10.21
N ARG A 31 1.61 14.75 -9.93
CA ARG A 31 1.46 15.40 -8.62
C ARG A 31 0.68 16.71 -8.73
N ASP A 32 0.09 16.96 -9.88
CA ASP A 32 -0.77 18.13 -10.08
C ASP A 32 -2.04 17.97 -9.23
N PRO A 33 -2.36 18.93 -8.34
CA PRO A 33 -3.51 18.80 -7.45
C PRO A 33 -4.83 18.57 -8.17
N GLU A 34 -5.08 19.23 -9.30
CA GLU A 34 -6.31 19.02 -10.07
C GLU A 34 -6.41 17.60 -10.62
N ILE A 35 -5.31 17.11 -11.20
CA ILE A 35 -5.27 15.76 -11.78
C ILE A 35 -5.48 14.72 -10.67
N VAL A 36 -4.80 14.89 -9.55
CA VAL A 36 -4.89 13.95 -8.42
C VAL A 36 -6.29 13.94 -7.83
N LEU A 37 -6.89 15.10 -7.57
CA LEU A 37 -8.23 15.18 -6.97
C LEU A 37 -9.33 14.69 -7.90
N ARG A 38 -9.13 14.78 -9.22
CA ARG A 38 -10.09 14.33 -10.22
C ARG A 38 -9.94 12.86 -10.60
N ALA A 39 -8.89 12.20 -10.14
CA ALA A 39 -8.68 10.79 -10.44
C ALA A 39 -9.82 9.94 -9.88
N ASP A 40 -10.25 8.95 -10.65
CA ASP A 40 -11.24 7.96 -10.19
C ASP A 40 -10.59 6.94 -9.26
N LYS A 41 -9.31 6.61 -9.51
CA LYS A 41 -8.50 5.71 -8.67
C LYS A 41 -7.11 6.31 -8.55
N LEU A 42 -6.58 6.32 -7.33
CA LEU A 42 -5.25 6.85 -7.05
C LEU A 42 -4.38 5.77 -6.41
N PHE A 43 -3.17 5.61 -6.93
CA PHE A 43 -2.15 4.76 -6.33
C PHE A 43 -1.17 5.61 -5.55
N LEU A 44 -0.86 5.18 -4.33
CA LEU A 44 0.17 5.78 -3.49
C LEU A 44 1.32 4.78 -3.39
N PRO A 45 2.31 4.86 -4.29
CA PRO A 45 3.47 3.98 -4.24
C PRO A 45 4.44 4.44 -3.17
N GLY A 46 5.33 3.57 -2.74
CA GLY A 46 6.38 3.94 -1.81
C GLY A 46 7.41 2.86 -1.67
N VAL A 47 8.68 3.28 -1.70
CA VAL A 47 9.83 2.43 -1.41
C VAL A 47 10.83 3.26 -0.60
N GLY A 48 11.73 2.59 0.12
CA GLY A 48 12.72 3.25 0.95
C GLY A 48 12.24 3.42 2.38
N THR A 49 12.64 4.50 3.03
CA THR A 49 12.31 4.75 4.44
C THR A 49 11.10 5.65 4.58
N ALA A 50 10.37 5.49 5.68
CA ALA A 50 9.22 6.34 5.98
C ALA A 50 9.63 7.81 6.11
N GLN A 51 10.78 8.09 6.73
CA GLN A 51 11.27 9.46 6.89
C GLN A 51 11.53 10.14 5.54
N ALA A 52 12.25 9.45 4.65
CA ALA A 52 12.55 9.98 3.31
C ALA A 52 11.27 10.21 2.51
N ALA A 53 10.32 9.26 2.59
CA ALA A 53 9.04 9.39 1.90
C ALA A 53 8.23 10.56 2.42
N MET A 54 8.13 10.74 3.74
CA MET A 54 7.40 11.87 4.32
C MET A 54 8.06 13.21 3.98
N ASP A 55 9.39 13.26 3.96
CA ASP A 55 10.12 14.46 3.55
C ASP A 55 9.78 14.84 2.10
N GLN A 56 9.76 13.86 1.20
CA GLN A 56 9.40 14.08 -0.19
C GLN A 56 7.95 14.54 -0.36
N LEU A 57 7.02 13.96 0.37
CA LEU A 57 5.62 14.40 0.34
C LEU A 57 5.49 15.84 0.82
N ARG A 58 6.24 16.21 1.87
CA ARG A 58 6.22 17.56 2.41
C ARG A 58 6.80 18.56 1.43
N GLU A 59 7.92 18.23 0.82
CA GLU A 59 8.57 19.11 -0.17
C GLU A 59 7.69 19.35 -1.40
N ARG A 60 6.85 18.38 -1.75
CA ARG A 60 5.97 18.44 -2.92
C ARG A 60 4.56 18.93 -2.59
N ASP A 61 4.30 19.31 -1.33
CA ASP A 61 2.99 19.75 -0.84
C ASP A 61 1.89 18.69 -1.09
N LEU A 62 2.22 17.42 -0.88
CA LEU A 62 1.29 16.31 -1.17
C LEU A 62 0.55 15.78 0.06
N ILE A 63 0.98 16.10 1.28
CA ILE A 63 0.40 15.53 2.49
C ILE A 63 -1.09 15.87 2.60
N GLU A 64 -1.44 17.15 2.57
CA GLU A 64 -2.85 17.57 2.68
C GLU A 64 -3.64 17.18 1.43
N LEU A 65 -3.01 17.14 0.27
CA LEU A 65 -3.65 16.69 -0.97
C LEU A 65 -4.11 15.24 -0.85
N ILE A 66 -3.25 14.35 -0.36
CA ILE A 66 -3.61 12.94 -0.15
C ILE A 66 -4.75 12.84 0.87
N ARG A 67 -4.65 13.56 1.98
CA ARG A 67 -5.68 13.53 3.04
C ARG A 67 -7.02 14.04 2.54
N ALA A 68 -7.04 14.92 1.55
CA ALA A 68 -8.26 15.49 0.99
C ALA A 68 -8.93 14.58 -0.06
N CYS A 69 -8.27 13.53 -0.51
CA CYS A 69 -8.82 12.62 -1.52
C CYS A 69 -10.06 11.88 -0.99
N THR A 70 -11.09 11.81 -1.81
CA THR A 70 -12.34 11.09 -1.49
C THR A 70 -12.53 9.84 -2.34
N GLN A 71 -11.81 9.74 -3.46
CA GLN A 71 -11.82 8.55 -4.31
C GLN A 71 -11.02 7.41 -3.66
N PRO A 72 -11.18 6.17 -4.14
CA PRO A 72 -10.37 5.07 -3.65
C PRO A 72 -8.88 5.31 -3.89
N VAL A 73 -8.09 5.13 -2.83
CA VAL A 73 -6.64 5.27 -2.83
C VAL A 73 -6.04 3.94 -2.39
N LEU A 74 -5.06 3.43 -3.13
CA LEU A 74 -4.33 2.21 -2.76
C LEU A 74 -2.87 2.52 -2.48
N GLY A 75 -2.48 2.41 -1.21
CA GLY A 75 -1.07 2.47 -0.79
C GLY A 75 -0.42 1.11 -0.96
N ILE A 76 0.77 1.08 -1.56
CA ILE A 76 1.50 -0.16 -1.84
C ILE A 76 2.80 -0.15 -1.06
N CYS A 77 3.05 -1.21 -0.28
CA CYS A 77 4.25 -1.42 0.53
C CYS A 77 4.47 -0.26 1.49
N LEU A 78 5.52 0.54 1.33
CA LEU A 78 5.72 1.73 2.15
C LEU A 78 4.54 2.70 2.05
N GLY A 79 3.90 2.78 0.88
CA GLY A 79 2.70 3.60 0.69
C GLY A 79 1.57 3.23 1.66
N MET A 80 1.38 1.95 1.93
CA MET A 80 0.45 1.51 2.98
C MET A 80 0.90 2.01 4.35
N GLN A 81 2.17 1.85 4.66
CA GLN A 81 2.72 2.26 5.96
C GLN A 81 2.58 3.76 6.19
N LEU A 82 2.63 4.57 5.14
CA LEU A 82 2.44 6.01 5.25
C LEU A 82 1.02 6.40 5.67
N LEU A 83 0.04 5.53 5.46
CA LEU A 83 -1.35 5.77 5.91
C LEU A 83 -1.49 5.71 7.43
N ALA A 84 -0.55 5.08 8.12
CA ALA A 84 -0.57 4.90 9.57
C ALA A 84 -0.42 6.24 10.32
N ALA A 85 -0.56 6.19 11.63
CA ALA A 85 -0.33 7.36 12.50
C ALA A 85 1.15 7.73 12.58
N SER A 86 2.02 6.71 12.62
CA SER A 86 3.46 6.88 12.77
C SER A 86 4.21 5.62 12.36
N SER A 87 5.53 5.73 12.23
CA SER A 87 6.41 4.59 12.05
C SER A 87 7.56 4.67 13.05
N GLU A 88 8.00 3.53 13.59
CA GLU A 88 9.16 3.46 14.47
C GLU A 88 10.48 3.61 13.73
N GLU A 89 10.47 3.56 12.42
CA GLU A 89 11.66 3.61 11.58
C GLU A 89 12.46 4.88 11.84
N ASN A 90 13.79 4.75 11.89
CA ASN A 90 14.72 5.87 12.11
C ASN A 90 14.43 6.67 13.40
N GLY A 91 14.05 5.98 14.49
CA GLY A 91 13.76 6.64 15.76
C GLY A 91 12.38 7.26 15.87
N GLY A 92 11.56 7.06 14.86
CA GLY A 92 10.17 7.52 14.85
C GLY A 92 9.91 8.65 13.87
N VAL A 93 8.84 8.51 13.11
CA VAL A 93 8.37 9.54 12.18
C VAL A 93 6.85 9.55 12.18
N THR A 94 6.27 10.76 12.21
CA THR A 94 4.83 10.94 12.03
C THR A 94 4.50 10.77 10.55
N THR A 95 3.50 9.94 10.26
CA THR A 95 3.05 9.67 8.89
C THR A 95 1.74 10.38 8.60
N LEU A 96 0.95 9.90 7.62
CA LEU A 96 -0.24 10.65 7.18
C LEU A 96 -1.38 10.72 8.21
N GLY A 97 -1.41 9.81 9.17
CA GLY A 97 -2.40 9.84 10.24
C GLY A 97 -3.82 9.50 9.80
N LEU A 98 -3.96 8.74 8.73
CA LEU A 98 -5.27 8.34 8.20
C LEU A 98 -5.80 7.08 8.88
N ILE A 99 -4.92 6.24 9.38
CA ILE A 99 -5.24 5.03 10.14
C ILE A 99 -4.60 5.17 11.52
N ASP A 100 -5.39 5.08 12.57
CA ASP A 100 -4.94 5.31 13.94
C ASP A 100 -4.22 4.08 14.50
N THR A 101 -3.08 3.75 13.92
CA THR A 101 -2.22 2.66 14.38
C THR A 101 -0.78 2.92 13.97
N PRO A 102 0.21 2.55 14.79
CA PRO A 102 1.61 2.73 14.43
C PRO A 102 2.13 1.58 13.58
N VAL A 103 3.15 1.87 12.76
CA VAL A 103 3.98 0.85 12.10
C VAL A 103 5.16 0.57 13.02
N LYS A 104 5.45 -0.70 13.26
CA LYS A 104 6.49 -1.13 14.20
C LYS A 104 7.51 -2.00 13.52
N GLN A 105 8.72 -2.04 14.08
CA GLN A 105 9.74 -2.97 13.61
C GLN A 105 9.26 -4.40 13.87
N MET A 106 9.44 -5.27 12.88
CA MET A 106 9.10 -6.69 13.03
C MET A 106 10.05 -7.36 14.00
N THR A 107 9.51 -8.27 14.82
CA THR A 107 10.31 -9.06 15.75
C THR A 107 11.00 -10.19 14.99
N ASP A 108 12.26 -10.43 15.31
CA ASP A 108 13.07 -11.45 14.63
C ASP A 108 12.71 -12.84 15.13
N PHE A 109 11.96 -13.42 15.58
CA PHE A 109 11.63 -14.81 15.99
C PHE A 109 12.56 -15.90 15.42
N GLY A 110 13.82 -15.60 15.16
CA GLY A 110 14.76 -16.53 14.50
C GLY A 110 14.61 -16.57 12.99
N LEU A 111 13.78 -15.73 12.42
CA LEU A 111 13.58 -15.61 10.97
C LEU A 111 14.36 -14.41 10.42
N PRO A 112 14.85 -14.49 9.17
CA PRO A 112 15.61 -13.38 8.59
C PRO A 112 14.76 -12.11 8.43
N LEU A 113 15.38 -10.94 8.61
CA LEU A 113 14.81 -9.64 8.26
C LEU A 113 15.70 -8.99 7.20
N PRO A 114 15.11 -8.35 6.16
CA PRO A 114 13.66 -8.18 5.95
C PRO A 114 12.94 -9.49 5.69
N HIS A 115 11.64 -9.50 5.94
CA HIS A 115 10.73 -10.52 5.42
C HIS A 115 10.72 -10.35 3.90
N MET A 116 11.36 -11.24 3.19
CA MET A 116 11.54 -11.14 1.74
C MET A 116 11.13 -12.46 1.08
N GLY A 117 10.21 -12.39 0.14
CA GLY A 117 9.74 -13.54 -0.61
C GLY A 117 8.24 -13.70 -0.59
N TRP A 118 7.78 -14.87 -1.00
CA TRP A 118 6.36 -15.19 -1.11
C TRP A 118 5.81 -15.68 0.23
N ASN A 119 4.65 -15.16 0.60
CA ASN A 119 3.95 -15.58 1.81
C ASN A 119 2.45 -15.57 1.59
N GLN A 120 1.75 -16.39 2.35
CA GLN A 120 0.31 -16.55 2.24
C GLN A 120 -0.42 -15.41 2.94
N VAL A 121 -1.50 -14.97 2.32
CA VAL A 121 -2.36 -13.91 2.85
C VAL A 121 -3.75 -14.47 3.08
N SER A 122 -4.29 -14.25 4.27
CA SER A 122 -5.65 -14.61 4.63
C SER A 122 -6.50 -13.36 4.75
N ALA A 123 -7.47 -13.20 3.86
CA ALA A 123 -8.31 -12.02 3.79
C ALA A 123 -9.63 -12.21 4.54
N GLN A 124 -10.21 -11.09 4.96
CA GLN A 124 -11.56 -11.04 5.49
C GLN A 124 -12.54 -11.55 4.44
N ALA A 125 -13.39 -12.51 4.82
CA ALA A 125 -14.34 -13.14 3.90
C ALA A 125 -15.25 -12.10 3.23
N GLY A 126 -15.38 -12.19 1.90
CA GLY A 126 -16.27 -11.32 1.13
C GLY A 126 -15.75 -9.92 0.87
N HIS A 127 -14.53 -9.58 1.26
CA HIS A 127 -14.00 -8.23 1.00
C HIS A 127 -13.74 -8.03 -0.50
N HIS A 128 -14.18 -6.90 -1.02
CA HIS A 128 -14.11 -6.59 -2.46
C HIS A 128 -12.71 -6.65 -3.06
N LEU A 129 -11.71 -6.21 -2.29
CA LEU A 129 -10.33 -6.16 -2.76
C LEU A 129 -9.77 -7.55 -3.07
N PHE A 130 -10.27 -8.58 -2.39
CA PHE A 130 -9.80 -9.96 -2.53
C PHE A 130 -10.79 -10.86 -3.29
N ARG A 131 -11.75 -10.27 -3.99
CA ARG A 131 -12.71 -11.04 -4.79
C ARG A 131 -11.99 -11.87 -5.86
N GLY A 132 -12.32 -13.15 -5.94
CA GLY A 132 -11.72 -14.06 -6.92
C GLY A 132 -10.30 -14.50 -6.56
N ILE A 133 -9.82 -14.17 -5.38
CA ILE A 133 -8.50 -14.58 -4.87
C ILE A 133 -8.73 -15.64 -3.81
N ASN A 134 -8.06 -16.80 -3.96
CA ASN A 134 -8.19 -17.89 -3.00
C ASN A 134 -7.62 -17.48 -1.64
N ASP A 135 -8.27 -17.92 -0.56
CA ASP A 135 -7.73 -17.74 0.77
C ASP A 135 -6.38 -18.46 0.88
N GLY A 136 -5.39 -17.80 1.46
CA GLY A 136 -4.04 -18.34 1.53
C GLY A 136 -3.23 -18.18 0.24
N ALA A 137 -3.71 -17.39 -0.73
CA ALA A 137 -2.93 -17.10 -1.93
C ALA A 137 -1.59 -16.43 -1.56
N TYR A 138 -0.57 -16.69 -2.39
CA TYR A 138 0.77 -16.15 -2.18
C TYR A 138 0.93 -14.78 -2.81
N PHE A 139 1.55 -13.88 -2.04
CA PHE A 139 1.93 -12.54 -2.49
C PHE A 139 3.40 -12.29 -2.14
N TYR A 140 4.04 -11.39 -2.87
CA TYR A 140 5.45 -11.07 -2.67
C TYR A 140 5.63 -9.94 -1.66
N PHE A 141 6.44 -10.20 -0.63
CA PHE A 141 6.75 -9.25 0.45
C PHE A 141 8.22 -8.89 0.46
N VAL A 142 8.53 -7.64 0.80
CA VAL A 142 9.87 -7.21 1.18
C VAL A 142 9.74 -6.02 2.13
N HIS A 143 9.87 -6.29 3.44
CA HIS A 143 9.74 -5.26 4.47
C HIS A 143 10.33 -5.72 5.79
N SER A 144 10.74 -4.76 6.63
CA SER A 144 11.22 -5.01 8.00
C SER A 144 10.34 -4.36 9.06
N TYR A 145 9.39 -3.52 8.62
CA TYR A 145 8.42 -2.86 9.48
C TYR A 145 7.03 -3.29 9.05
N ALA A 146 6.11 -3.38 9.99
CA ALA A 146 4.76 -3.84 9.73
C ALA A 146 3.75 -3.14 10.62
N MET A 147 2.52 -3.06 10.13
CA MET A 147 1.38 -2.61 10.91
C MET A 147 0.85 -3.79 11.71
N PRO A 148 0.70 -3.68 13.03
CA PRO A 148 0.06 -4.74 13.82
C PRO A 148 -1.41 -4.91 13.40
N ILE A 149 -2.00 -6.03 13.79
CA ILE A 149 -3.43 -6.26 13.56
C ILE A 149 -4.22 -5.17 14.28
N CYS A 150 -5.14 -4.53 13.59
CA CYS A 150 -5.91 -3.40 14.09
C CYS A 150 -7.34 -3.43 13.53
N PRO A 151 -8.23 -2.52 13.97
CA PRO A 151 -9.61 -2.50 13.46
C PRO A 151 -9.73 -2.29 11.95
N SER A 152 -8.73 -1.68 11.30
CA SER A 152 -8.71 -1.45 9.86
C SER A 152 -8.13 -2.60 9.05
N THR A 153 -7.64 -3.68 9.70
CA THR A 153 -7.06 -4.83 9.02
C THR A 153 -8.12 -5.59 8.24
N ILE A 154 -7.88 -5.79 6.93
CA ILE A 154 -8.76 -6.60 6.07
C ILE A 154 -8.10 -7.89 5.61
N ALA A 155 -6.79 -8.02 5.78
CA ALA A 155 -6.06 -9.25 5.50
C ALA A 155 -4.83 -9.32 6.38
N GLN A 156 -4.42 -10.55 6.69
CA GLN A 156 -3.25 -10.77 7.53
C GLN A 156 -2.34 -11.81 6.93
N ALA A 157 -1.08 -11.76 7.31
CA ALA A 157 -0.06 -12.76 7.01
C ALA A 157 0.69 -13.06 8.31
N ASN A 158 1.50 -14.11 8.29
CA ASN A 158 2.27 -14.54 9.45
C ASN A 158 3.74 -14.63 9.11
N TYR A 159 4.59 -14.02 9.93
CA TYR A 159 6.03 -14.15 9.83
C TYR A 159 6.60 -14.16 11.24
N GLY A 160 6.50 -15.33 11.90
CA GLY A 160 6.76 -15.47 13.34
C GLY A 160 5.58 -15.04 14.20
N GLU A 161 4.89 -13.98 13.81
CA GLU A 161 3.64 -13.51 14.41
C GLU A 161 2.72 -12.95 13.32
N PRO A 162 1.41 -12.87 13.56
CA PRO A 162 0.50 -12.24 12.61
C PRO A 162 0.78 -10.75 12.47
N PHE A 163 0.65 -10.23 11.25
CA PHE A 163 0.72 -8.80 10.98
C PHE A 163 -0.30 -8.43 9.89
N THR A 164 -0.58 -7.15 9.76
CA THR A 164 -1.52 -6.65 8.77
C THR A 164 -0.90 -6.71 7.37
N ALA A 165 -1.50 -7.50 6.48
CA ALA A 165 -1.11 -7.57 5.08
C ALA A 165 -1.87 -6.57 4.22
N ALA A 166 -3.10 -6.20 4.62
CA ALA A 166 -3.89 -5.19 3.93
C ALA A 166 -4.84 -4.49 4.90
N VAL A 167 -5.12 -3.22 4.61
CA VAL A 167 -5.99 -2.35 5.41
C VAL A 167 -7.03 -1.66 4.56
N GLN A 168 -8.11 -1.24 5.19
CA GLN A 168 -9.05 -0.27 4.64
C GLN A 168 -9.56 0.64 5.74
N LYS A 169 -9.51 1.94 5.49
CA LYS A 169 -10.14 2.96 6.31
C LYS A 169 -10.81 3.95 5.36
N ASP A 170 -12.15 3.98 5.38
CA ASP A 170 -12.94 4.81 4.45
C ASP A 170 -12.55 4.52 2.99
N ASN A 171 -12.08 5.52 2.25
CA ASN A 171 -11.63 5.38 0.85
C ASN A 171 -10.15 5.00 0.73
N PHE A 172 -9.44 4.82 1.84
CA PHE A 172 -8.02 4.48 1.83
C PHE A 172 -7.82 2.99 2.03
N PHE A 173 -7.13 2.38 1.05
CA PHE A 173 -6.74 0.98 1.05
C PHE A 173 -5.22 0.89 1.07
N GLY A 174 -4.69 -0.15 1.66
CA GLY A 174 -3.26 -0.39 1.63
C GLY A 174 -2.94 -1.86 1.61
N VAL A 175 -1.84 -2.22 0.95
CA VAL A 175 -1.31 -3.58 0.94
C VAL A 175 0.18 -3.53 1.26
N GLN A 176 0.64 -4.42 2.15
CA GLN A 176 2.05 -4.49 2.54
C GLN A 176 2.89 -5.15 1.45
N PHE A 177 2.30 -6.09 0.75
CA PHE A 177 2.97 -6.78 -0.35
C PHE A 177 2.97 -5.93 -1.63
N HIS A 178 3.67 -6.41 -2.64
CA HIS A 178 3.73 -5.80 -3.96
C HIS A 178 2.82 -6.54 -4.93
N PRO A 179 1.58 -6.08 -5.16
CA PRO A 179 0.68 -6.77 -6.09
C PRO A 179 1.24 -6.78 -7.52
N GLU A 180 1.99 -5.74 -7.91
CA GLU A 180 2.61 -5.66 -9.23
C GLU A 180 3.68 -6.75 -9.44
N ARG A 181 4.13 -7.41 -8.37
CA ARG A 181 5.11 -8.50 -8.39
C ARG A 181 4.54 -9.83 -7.91
N SER A 182 3.24 -9.91 -7.76
CA SER A 182 2.60 -11.08 -7.12
C SER A 182 1.83 -11.96 -8.10
N GLY A 183 2.20 -11.94 -9.38
CA GLY A 183 1.63 -12.84 -10.39
C GLY A 183 0.13 -12.67 -10.56
N ALA A 184 -0.58 -13.78 -10.75
CA ALA A 184 -2.01 -13.76 -11.02
C ALA A 184 -2.84 -13.21 -9.86
N ALA A 185 -2.49 -13.54 -8.62
CA ALA A 185 -3.20 -13.04 -7.45
C ALA A 185 -3.04 -11.52 -7.33
N GLY A 186 -1.82 -11.01 -7.56
CA GLY A 186 -1.57 -9.58 -7.56
C GLY A 186 -2.31 -8.84 -8.66
N ALA A 187 -2.34 -9.41 -9.86
CA ALA A 187 -3.09 -8.82 -10.98
C ALA A 187 -4.58 -8.78 -10.68
N GLN A 188 -5.13 -9.84 -10.07
CA GLN A 188 -6.53 -9.88 -9.68
C GLN A 188 -6.86 -8.82 -8.62
N LEU A 189 -5.96 -8.62 -7.65
CA LEU A 189 -6.14 -7.59 -6.62
C LEU A 189 -6.16 -6.19 -7.24
N LEU A 190 -5.22 -5.90 -8.14
CA LEU A 190 -5.19 -4.61 -8.84
C LEU A 190 -6.45 -4.39 -9.67
N LYS A 191 -6.91 -5.43 -10.36
CA LYS A 191 -8.15 -5.39 -11.13
C LYS A 191 -9.35 -5.09 -10.23
N ASN A 192 -9.43 -5.75 -9.08
CA ASN A 192 -10.50 -5.51 -8.10
C ASN A 192 -10.53 -4.07 -7.64
N PHE A 193 -9.36 -3.51 -7.33
CA PHE A 193 -9.26 -2.11 -6.94
C PHE A 193 -9.72 -1.17 -8.06
N LEU A 194 -9.31 -1.43 -9.29
CA LEU A 194 -9.64 -0.59 -10.44
C LEU A 194 -11.13 -0.67 -10.81
N GLU A 195 -11.78 -1.79 -10.54
CA GLU A 195 -13.20 -2.01 -10.85
C GLU A 195 -14.15 -1.68 -9.70
N MET A 196 -13.61 -1.22 -8.59
CA MET A 196 -14.34 -0.95 -7.36
C MET A 196 -15.28 0.26 -7.49
#